data_8fcaba16d02c5ea79324860f4f897622
#
_entry.id   8fcaba16d02c5ea79324860f4f897622
#
_cell.length_a   1.000
_cell.length_b   1.000
_cell.length_c   1.000
_cell.angle_alpha   90.00
_cell.angle_beta   90.00
_cell.angle_gamma   90.00
#
_symmetry.space_group_name_H-M   'P 1'
#
loop_
_entity.id
_entity.type
_entity.pdbx_description
1 polymer ?
#
loop_
_entity_poly.entity_id
_entity_poly.type
_entity_poly.pdbx_seq_one_letter_code
_entity_poly.pdbx_strand_id
1 'polypeptide(L)'
;MIFPTNFLWGASTSAFQVEGGYNEGGKGVATTDLGARRPGIADNKVAADHYHHWKEDVDLMAELGLKVYRMGFAWSRIMPDATCTPNPEGLAFYDRLIDYLLEKGIEPLV
;
A
#
# COMPACT_ATOMS: atom_id res chain seq x y z
N MET A 1 27.67 -1.63 18.86
CA MET A 1 27.23 -2.66 17.90
C MET A 1 27.20 -2.03 16.53
N ILE A 2 27.84 -2.64 15.57
CA ILE A 2 27.86 -2.15 14.19
C ILE A 2 27.05 -3.15 13.35
N PHE A 3 26.09 -2.65 12.60
CA PHE A 3 25.33 -3.47 11.66
C PHE A 3 26.22 -3.84 10.45
N PRO A 4 26.01 -5.00 9.83
CA PRO A 4 26.70 -5.35 8.58
C PRO A 4 26.48 -4.26 7.50
N THR A 5 27.46 -4.10 6.62
CA THR A 5 27.39 -3.08 5.55
C THR A 5 26.23 -3.31 4.57
N ASN A 6 25.76 -4.55 4.45
CA ASN A 6 24.63 -4.96 3.63
C ASN A 6 23.31 -5.03 4.42
N PHE A 7 23.25 -4.51 5.63
CA PHE A 7 22.02 -4.45 6.41
C PHE A 7 21.00 -3.50 5.76
N LEU A 8 19.77 -4.00 5.58
CA LEU A 8 18.70 -3.25 4.94
C LEU A 8 17.83 -2.53 5.98
N TRP A 9 17.92 -1.22 6.01
CA TRP A 9 17.03 -0.38 6.79
C TRP A 9 15.74 -0.13 6.03
N GLY A 10 14.60 -0.32 6.69
CA GLY A 10 13.31 -0.20 6.04
C GLY A 10 12.18 0.14 6.98
N ALA A 11 11.00 0.24 6.38
CA ALA A 11 9.74 0.50 7.08
C ALA A 11 8.64 -0.41 6.54
N SER A 12 7.51 -0.44 7.23
CA SER A 12 6.36 -1.23 6.81
C SER A 12 5.05 -0.46 6.95
N THR A 13 4.09 -0.79 6.09
CA THR A 13 2.70 -0.31 6.18
C THR A 13 1.72 -1.45 5.99
N SER A 14 0.46 -1.20 6.33
CA SER A 14 -0.67 -2.09 6.02
C SER A 14 -1.59 -1.39 5.02
N ALA A 15 -1.98 -2.08 3.97
CA ALA A 15 -2.78 -1.53 2.87
C ALA A 15 -4.00 -0.72 3.36
N PHE A 16 -4.86 -1.32 4.20
CA PHE A 16 -6.07 -0.66 4.68
C PHE A 16 -5.80 0.57 5.57
N GLN A 17 -4.60 0.67 6.16
CA GLN A 17 -4.24 1.79 7.03
C GLN A 17 -3.69 2.99 6.28
N VAL A 18 -3.20 2.80 5.05
CA VAL A 18 -2.51 3.88 4.32
C VAL A 18 -3.12 4.18 2.96
N GLU A 19 -3.69 3.20 2.27
CA GLU A 19 -4.07 3.37 0.86
C GLU A 19 -5.15 4.42 0.64
N GLY A 20 -6.25 4.37 1.39
CA GLY A 20 -7.44 5.12 1.00
C GLY A 20 -8.04 4.58 -0.30
N GLY A 21 -8.71 5.41 -1.08
CA GLY A 21 -9.33 4.99 -2.34
C GLY A 21 -10.24 3.77 -2.17
N TYR A 22 -10.98 3.69 -1.06
CA TYR A 22 -11.67 2.48 -0.59
C TYR A 22 -12.74 1.96 -1.57
N ASN A 23 -13.26 2.81 -2.44
CA ASN A 23 -14.28 2.50 -3.45
C ASN A 23 -13.85 2.87 -4.87
N GLU A 24 -12.56 3.01 -5.11
CA GLU A 24 -12.00 3.42 -6.39
C GLU A 24 -11.23 2.28 -7.08
N GLY A 25 -11.03 2.41 -8.38
CA GLY A 25 -10.26 1.45 -9.17
C GLY A 25 -10.83 0.04 -9.16
N GLY A 26 -12.15 -0.10 -9.05
CA GLY A 26 -12.81 -1.40 -9.03
C GLY A 26 -12.62 -2.20 -7.74
N LYS A 27 -12.09 -1.57 -6.67
CA LYS A 27 -11.92 -2.24 -5.38
C LYS A 27 -13.26 -2.69 -4.79
N GLY A 28 -13.34 -3.94 -4.38
CA GLY A 28 -14.46 -4.48 -3.62
C GLY A 28 -14.44 -4.02 -2.16
N VAL A 29 -15.56 -4.26 -1.48
CA VAL A 29 -15.74 -3.91 -0.06
C VAL A 29 -14.92 -4.86 0.81
N ALA A 30 -14.09 -4.31 1.69
CA ALA A 30 -13.37 -5.05 2.71
C ALA A 30 -14.12 -5.00 4.06
N THR A 31 -13.84 -5.94 4.93
CA THR A 31 -14.42 -5.95 6.29
C THR A 31 -14.09 -4.68 7.06
N THR A 32 -12.93 -4.09 6.82
CA THR A 32 -12.49 -2.82 7.41
C THR A 32 -13.31 -1.61 6.93
N ASP A 33 -13.97 -1.73 5.77
CA ASP A 33 -14.81 -0.66 5.20
C ASP A 33 -16.23 -0.63 5.83
N LEU A 34 -16.66 -1.76 6.41
CA LEU A 34 -18.02 -1.96 6.94
C LEU A 34 -18.18 -1.55 8.40
N GLY A 35 -17.11 -1.33 9.11
CA GLY A 35 -17.14 -1.05 10.54
C GLY A 35 -17.78 0.31 10.86
N ALA A 36 -18.85 0.31 11.67
CA ALA A 36 -19.34 1.54 12.28
C ALA A 36 -18.26 2.09 13.24
N ARG A 37 -17.74 3.27 12.93
CA ARG A 37 -16.75 3.94 13.78
C ARG A 37 -17.46 4.67 14.91
N ARG A 38 -16.84 4.67 16.10
CA ARG A 38 -17.31 5.50 17.22
C ARG A 38 -17.14 6.98 16.85
N PRO A 39 -18.03 7.86 17.30
CA PRO A 39 -17.87 9.30 17.12
C PRO A 39 -16.47 9.76 17.56
N GLY A 40 -15.79 10.57 16.72
CA GLY A 40 -14.45 11.07 17.00
C GLY A 40 -13.29 10.14 16.62
N ILE A 41 -13.58 8.97 16.05
CA ILE A 41 -12.53 8.08 15.51
C ILE A 41 -12.54 8.15 13.99
N ALA A 42 -11.39 8.44 13.39
CA ALA A 42 -11.22 8.44 11.94
C ALA A 42 -11.44 7.04 11.36
N ASP A 43 -12.01 6.97 10.17
CA ASP A 43 -12.07 5.75 9.39
C ASP A 43 -10.86 5.62 8.45
N ASN A 44 -10.79 4.50 7.71
CA ASN A 44 -9.70 4.22 6.81
C ASN A 44 -10.05 4.50 5.34
N LYS A 45 -11.12 5.26 5.06
CA LYS A 45 -11.60 5.50 3.70
C LYS A 45 -10.66 6.36 2.88
N VAL A 46 -10.05 7.34 3.54
CA VAL A 46 -9.02 8.19 2.95
C VAL A 46 -7.64 7.79 3.48
N ALA A 47 -7.51 7.56 4.79
CA ALA A 47 -6.27 7.21 5.47
C ALA A 47 -5.14 8.21 5.15
N ALA A 48 -3.96 7.72 4.74
CA ALA A 48 -2.87 8.57 4.22
C ALA A 48 -3.00 8.86 2.72
N ASP A 49 -4.05 8.36 2.09
CA ASP A 49 -4.34 8.53 0.66
C ASP A 49 -3.18 8.08 -0.26
N HIS A 50 -2.49 7.03 0.17
CA HIS A 50 -1.37 6.45 -0.57
C HIS A 50 -1.77 5.99 -1.99
N TYR A 51 -3.03 5.60 -2.18
CA TYR A 51 -3.56 5.22 -3.49
C TYR A 51 -3.40 6.33 -4.53
N HIS A 52 -3.55 7.60 -4.13
CA HIS A 52 -3.37 8.75 -5.02
C HIS A 52 -1.95 9.35 -4.94
N HIS A 53 -1.28 9.25 -3.80
CA HIS A 53 0.03 9.87 -3.54
C HIS A 53 1.20 8.87 -3.55
N TRP A 54 0.99 7.64 -3.98
CA TRP A 54 1.98 6.56 -3.93
C TRP A 54 3.35 6.94 -4.51
N LYS A 55 3.36 7.73 -5.58
CA LYS A 55 4.60 8.15 -6.23
C LYS A 55 5.39 9.12 -5.37
N GLU A 56 4.72 10.14 -4.83
CA GLU A 56 5.32 11.10 -3.90
C GLU A 56 5.80 10.41 -2.62
N ASP A 57 5.02 9.47 -2.11
CA ASP A 57 5.37 8.68 -0.92
C ASP A 57 6.63 7.85 -1.14
N VAL A 58 6.77 7.21 -2.30
CA VAL A 58 7.99 6.47 -2.66
C VAL A 58 9.19 7.41 -2.82
N ASP A 59 9.01 8.59 -3.39
CA ASP A 59 10.06 9.61 -3.46
C ASP A 59 10.54 10.01 -2.06
N LEU A 60 9.62 10.22 -1.12
CA LEU A 60 9.95 10.50 0.28
C LEU A 60 10.67 9.33 0.97
N MET A 61 10.25 8.10 0.71
CA MET A 61 10.95 6.90 1.21
C MET A 61 12.41 6.86 0.71
N ALA A 62 12.63 7.20 -0.55
CA ALA A 62 13.97 7.27 -1.13
C ALA A 62 14.82 8.39 -0.49
N GLU A 63 14.24 9.57 -0.25
CA GLU A 63 14.91 10.66 0.47
C GLU A 63 15.30 10.28 1.90
N LEU A 64 14.43 9.54 2.60
CA LEU A 64 14.70 9.00 3.93
C LEU A 64 15.79 7.93 3.93
N GLY A 65 16.20 7.44 2.77
CA GLY A 65 17.23 6.42 2.64
C GLY A 65 16.76 5.00 2.91
N LEU A 66 15.46 4.71 2.83
CA LEU A 66 14.93 3.36 2.97
C LEU A 66 15.50 2.45 1.88
N LYS A 67 15.88 1.23 2.27
CA LYS A 67 16.39 0.19 1.38
C LYS A 67 15.41 -0.94 1.16
N VAL A 68 14.48 -1.12 2.10
CA VAL A 68 13.40 -2.10 1.99
C VAL A 68 12.09 -1.48 2.46
N TYR A 69 11.01 -1.80 1.77
CA TYR A 69 9.67 -1.40 2.14
C TYR A 69 8.76 -2.63 2.17
N ARG A 70 8.32 -3.00 3.39
CA ARG A 70 7.35 -4.07 3.54
C ARG A 70 5.94 -3.51 3.38
N MET A 71 5.21 -4.10 2.45
CA MET A 71 3.84 -3.70 2.14
C MET A 71 2.94 -4.94 2.05
N GLY A 72 1.63 -4.74 2.18
CA GLY A 72 0.65 -5.77 1.88
C GLY A 72 -0.26 -5.29 0.76
N PHE A 73 -0.89 -6.23 0.08
CA PHE A 73 -1.92 -5.92 -0.91
C PHE A 73 -3.31 -5.91 -0.27
N ALA A 74 -4.15 -4.95 -0.62
CA ALA A 74 -5.56 -5.02 -0.30
C ALA A 74 -6.20 -6.10 -1.19
N TRP A 75 -6.51 -7.25 -0.60
CA TRP A 75 -7.08 -8.37 -1.36
C TRP A 75 -8.33 -7.97 -2.14
N SER A 76 -9.20 -7.18 -1.54
CA SER A 76 -10.42 -6.69 -2.19
C SER A 76 -10.15 -5.73 -3.36
N ARG A 77 -8.93 -5.20 -3.49
CA ARG A 77 -8.53 -4.42 -4.68
C ARG A 77 -8.13 -5.33 -5.82
N ILE A 78 -7.54 -6.49 -5.52
CA ILE A 78 -7.12 -7.48 -6.52
C ILE A 78 -8.29 -8.40 -6.89
N MET A 79 -9.03 -8.87 -5.89
CA MET A 79 -10.17 -9.78 -6.01
C MET A 79 -11.40 -9.11 -5.40
N PRO A 80 -12.13 -8.27 -6.14
CA PRO A 80 -13.18 -7.44 -5.57
C PRO A 80 -14.43 -8.21 -5.15
N ASP A 81 -14.61 -9.41 -5.65
CA ASP A 81 -15.77 -10.26 -5.37
C ASP A 81 -15.39 -11.76 -5.25
N ALA A 82 -16.39 -12.61 -5.07
CA ALA A 82 -16.22 -14.06 -4.92
C ALA A 82 -16.06 -14.82 -6.24
N THR A 83 -16.02 -14.13 -7.39
CA THR A 83 -15.95 -14.79 -8.70
C THR A 83 -14.54 -15.25 -9.06
N CYS A 84 -13.55 -14.90 -8.25
CA CYS A 84 -12.14 -15.18 -8.50
C CYS A 84 -11.60 -14.57 -9.80
N THR A 85 -12.24 -13.51 -10.30
CA THR A 85 -11.76 -12.75 -11.45
C THR A 85 -10.89 -11.59 -10.96
N PRO A 86 -9.59 -11.56 -11.29
CA PRO A 86 -8.72 -10.48 -10.88
C PRO A 86 -9.15 -9.14 -11.47
N ASN A 87 -9.07 -8.08 -10.67
CA ASN A 87 -9.33 -6.71 -11.09
C ASN A 87 -8.08 -6.12 -11.76
N PRO A 88 -8.12 -5.83 -13.08
CA PRO A 88 -6.95 -5.33 -13.80
C PRO A 88 -6.43 -4.00 -13.27
N GLU A 89 -7.29 -3.10 -12.81
CA GLU A 89 -6.88 -1.80 -12.25
C GLU A 89 -6.15 -1.96 -10.93
N GLY A 90 -6.62 -2.89 -10.07
CA GLY A 90 -5.95 -3.21 -8.82
C GLY A 90 -4.56 -3.80 -9.02
N LEU A 91 -4.43 -4.73 -9.96
CA LEU A 91 -3.13 -5.30 -10.34
C LEU A 91 -2.20 -4.23 -10.89
N ALA A 92 -2.69 -3.40 -11.82
CA ALA A 92 -1.89 -2.34 -12.43
C ALA A 92 -1.41 -1.29 -11.41
N PHE A 93 -2.19 -1.03 -10.36
CA PHE A 93 -1.76 -0.16 -9.27
C PHE A 93 -0.52 -0.72 -8.55
N TYR A 94 -0.57 -1.99 -8.14
CA TYR A 94 0.55 -2.63 -7.44
C TYR A 94 1.76 -2.85 -8.35
N ASP A 95 1.55 -3.16 -9.63
CA ASP A 95 2.66 -3.26 -10.60
C ASP A 95 3.42 -1.93 -10.70
N ARG A 96 2.71 -0.82 -10.88
CA ARG A 96 3.34 0.51 -10.94
C ARG A 96 4.06 0.87 -9.64
N LEU A 97 3.48 0.52 -8.48
CA LEU A 97 4.09 0.79 -7.19
C LEU A 97 5.39 0.00 -7.00
N ILE A 98 5.37 -1.30 -7.33
CA ILE A 98 6.54 -2.17 -7.24
C ILE A 98 7.64 -1.71 -8.20
N ASP A 99 7.30 -1.45 -9.46
CA ASP A 99 8.26 -1.00 -10.46
C ASP A 99 8.95 0.30 -10.02
N TYR A 100 8.19 1.23 -9.46
CA TYR A 100 8.75 2.51 -9.01
C TYR A 100 9.61 2.38 -7.74
N LEU A 101 9.26 1.49 -6.81
CA LEU A 101 10.11 1.15 -5.68
C LEU A 101 11.46 0.61 -6.15
N LEU A 102 11.46 -0.33 -7.10
CA LEU A 102 12.68 -0.90 -7.69
C LEU A 102 13.49 0.17 -8.43
N GLU A 103 12.85 1.04 -9.19
CA GLU A 103 13.51 2.18 -9.86
C GLU A 103 14.23 3.08 -8.86
N LYS A 104 13.66 3.29 -7.67
CA LYS A 104 14.25 4.08 -6.59
C LYS A 104 15.26 3.31 -5.73
N GLY A 105 15.53 2.06 -6.05
CA GLY A 105 16.47 1.22 -5.31
C GLY A 105 15.94 0.76 -3.94
N ILE A 106 14.61 0.69 -3.80
CA ILE A 106 13.93 0.19 -2.59
C ILE A 106 13.40 -1.21 -2.88
N GLU A 107 13.85 -2.20 -2.09
CA GLU A 107 13.40 -3.58 -2.21
C GLU A 107 11.97 -3.72 -1.68
N PRO A 108 11.00 -4.15 -2.49
CA PRO A 108 9.65 -4.45 -1.99
C PRO A 108 9.62 -5.81 -1.31
N LEU A 109 9.11 -5.83 -0.08
CA LEU A 109 8.84 -7.05 0.68
C LEU A 109 7.32 -7.18 0.85
N VAL A 110 6.69 -8.10 0.13
CA VAL A 110 5.24 -8.31 0.10
C VAL A 110 4.84 -9.48 0.99
#